data_101591a64ed0f78a1651decef0cfd040
#
_entry.id   101591a64ed0f78a1651decef0cfd040
#
_cell.length_a   1.000
_cell.length_b   1.000
_cell.length_c   1.000
_cell.angle_alpha   90.00
_cell.angle_beta   90.00
_cell.angle_gamma   90.00
#
_symmetry.space_group_name_H-M   'P 1'
#
loop_
_entity.id
_entity.type
_entity.pdbx_description
1 polymer ?
#
loop_
_entity_poly.entity_id
_entity_poly.type
_entity_poly.pdbx_seq_one_letter_code
_entity_poly.pdbx_strand_id
1 'polypeptide(L)'
;MMKKKLIATLLAATVAVGAMPSAGALLDGFTASRTYSNQFTDVPTNAWYYNSVKTAYELGLTSGTSATTFSPKKSVNVNETTAFLARIHAVYNGNEITGQPDASWSSKYYDYVTDFIDSGYMGDGLYELAAEPRWEFAYQLSKALPDCEYTEINYIPDGQIPDLPVSQYGYDVVNRIYMLYRAGILSGNDAYGTFAPNSNVTRAEVTAIISRMIDPAQRKTFTLKDK
;
A
#
# COMPACT_ATOMS: atom_id res chain seq x y z
N MET A 1 66.22 33.97 -9.81
CA MET A 1 64.80 34.35 -10.05
C MET A 1 64.04 33.09 -10.47
N MET A 2 63.35 32.47 -9.49
CA MET A 2 62.55 31.23 -9.75
C MET A 2 61.11 31.65 -9.99
N LYS A 3 60.56 31.33 -11.18
CA LYS A 3 59.14 31.56 -11.52
C LYS A 3 58.28 30.47 -10.92
N LYS A 4 57.48 30.84 -9.93
CA LYS A 4 56.41 29.94 -9.39
C LYS A 4 55.28 29.82 -10.41
N LYS A 5 55.05 28.59 -10.92
CA LYS A 5 53.84 28.26 -11.72
C LYS A 5 52.70 28.04 -10.75
N LEU A 6 51.63 28.86 -10.82
CA LEU A 6 50.34 28.59 -10.19
C LEU A 6 49.64 27.48 -11.00
N ILE A 7 49.35 26.36 -10.34
CA ILE A 7 48.44 25.34 -10.87
C ILE A 7 47.06 25.67 -10.35
N ALA A 8 46.18 26.11 -11.25
CA ALA A 8 44.74 26.28 -10.95
C ALA A 8 44.08 24.91 -10.98
N THR A 9 43.69 24.43 -9.81
CA THR A 9 42.88 23.20 -9.68
C THR A 9 41.42 23.54 -10.00
N LEU A 10 40.95 23.11 -11.16
CA LEU A 10 39.55 23.23 -11.57
C LEU A 10 38.75 22.18 -10.79
N LEU A 11 37.95 22.64 -9.81
CA LEU A 11 37.04 21.79 -9.06
C LEU A 11 35.79 21.56 -9.94
N ALA A 12 35.74 20.42 -10.62
CA ALA A 12 34.51 20.00 -11.32
C ALA A 12 33.44 19.60 -10.28
N ALA A 13 32.47 20.44 -10.09
CA ALA A 13 31.27 20.11 -9.34
C ALA A 13 30.47 19.08 -10.18
N THR A 14 30.56 17.82 -9.84
CA THR A 14 29.64 16.79 -10.34
C THR A 14 28.29 17.04 -9.70
N VAL A 15 27.36 17.63 -10.46
CA VAL A 15 25.94 17.61 -10.14
C VAL A 15 25.53 16.15 -10.23
N ALA A 16 25.28 15.52 -9.09
CA ALA A 16 24.60 14.24 -9.05
C ALA A 16 23.18 14.45 -9.58
N VAL A 17 23.00 14.12 -10.85
CA VAL A 17 21.66 13.96 -11.44
C VAL A 17 21.08 12.76 -10.71
N GLY A 18 20.19 13.01 -9.75
CA GLY A 18 19.43 11.96 -9.10
C GLY A 18 18.76 11.14 -10.18
N ALA A 19 19.07 9.86 -10.25
CA ALA A 19 18.41 8.94 -11.17
C ALA A 19 16.92 8.99 -10.83
N MET A 20 16.10 9.51 -11.77
CA MET A 20 14.67 9.30 -11.70
C MET A 20 14.42 7.79 -11.69
N PRO A 21 13.53 7.25 -10.81
CA PRO A 21 13.23 5.83 -10.84
C PRO A 21 12.77 5.47 -12.24
N SER A 22 13.39 4.45 -12.83
CA SER A 22 13.00 3.94 -14.13
C SER A 22 11.54 3.48 -14.04
N ALA A 23 10.69 3.92 -14.98
CA ALA A 23 9.30 3.48 -15.04
C ALA A 23 9.24 1.94 -15.01
N GLY A 24 8.63 1.38 -13.94
CA GLY A 24 8.37 -0.05 -13.81
C GLY A 24 9.19 -0.82 -12.79
N ALA A 25 9.96 -0.16 -11.91
CA ALA A 25 10.60 -0.86 -10.79
C ALA A 25 9.69 -0.86 -9.54
N LEU A 26 9.54 -2.03 -8.91
CA LEU A 26 8.98 -2.12 -7.57
C LEU A 26 9.81 -1.30 -6.58
N LEU A 27 9.21 -0.88 -5.47
CA LEU A 27 9.95 -0.29 -4.36
C LEU A 27 11.02 -1.28 -3.87
N ASP A 28 12.10 -0.74 -3.32
CA ASP A 28 13.20 -1.54 -2.78
C ASP A 28 12.68 -2.56 -1.74
N GLY A 29 13.26 -3.76 -1.73
CA GLY A 29 12.85 -4.86 -0.87
C GLY A 29 11.76 -5.78 -1.47
N PHE A 30 10.95 -5.31 -2.41
CA PHE A 30 9.90 -6.14 -3.02
C PHE A 30 10.45 -7.00 -4.16
N THR A 31 10.86 -8.23 -3.83
CA THR A 31 11.34 -9.21 -4.81
C THR A 31 10.48 -10.47 -4.78
N ALA A 32 10.26 -11.08 -5.96
CA ALA A 32 9.49 -12.31 -6.05
C ALA A 32 10.19 -13.45 -5.28
N SER A 33 9.49 -14.05 -4.33
CA SER A 33 9.94 -15.18 -3.51
C SER A 33 9.38 -16.52 -3.97
N ARG A 34 8.39 -16.50 -4.87
CA ARG A 34 7.70 -17.69 -5.41
C ARG A 34 7.07 -17.39 -6.77
N THR A 35 6.62 -18.43 -7.48
CA THR A 35 6.00 -18.31 -8.80
C THR A 35 4.49 -18.56 -8.71
N TYR A 36 3.70 -17.71 -9.36
CA TYR A 36 2.26 -17.91 -9.54
C TYR A 36 2.00 -18.80 -10.76
N SER A 37 1.41 -19.97 -10.54
CA SER A 37 1.12 -20.98 -11.57
C SER A 37 -0.37 -21.10 -11.92
N ASN A 38 -1.16 -20.03 -11.71
CA ASN A 38 -2.62 -20.03 -11.88
C ASN A 38 -3.34 -21.01 -10.94
N GLN A 39 -2.80 -21.25 -9.76
CA GLN A 39 -3.35 -22.19 -8.79
C GLN A 39 -4.70 -21.73 -8.20
N PHE A 40 -5.03 -20.42 -8.26
CA PHE A 40 -6.32 -19.93 -7.80
C PHE A 40 -7.36 -20.06 -8.89
N THR A 41 -8.23 -21.07 -8.79
CA THR A 41 -9.24 -21.42 -9.79
C THR A 41 -10.34 -20.35 -9.94
N ASP A 42 -10.48 -19.47 -8.94
CA ASP A 42 -11.42 -18.35 -8.89
C ASP A 42 -10.81 -17.00 -9.32
N VAL A 43 -9.61 -17.02 -9.93
CA VAL A 43 -8.92 -15.85 -10.50
C VAL A 43 -8.72 -16.07 -12.01
N PRO A 44 -9.72 -15.76 -12.84
CA PRO A 44 -9.60 -15.85 -14.29
C PRO A 44 -8.48 -14.96 -14.84
N THR A 45 -7.75 -15.44 -15.86
CA THR A 45 -6.61 -14.71 -16.45
C THR A 45 -7.02 -13.37 -17.11
N ASN A 46 -8.28 -13.22 -17.48
CA ASN A 46 -8.86 -12.00 -18.04
C ASN A 46 -9.50 -11.09 -16.98
N ALA A 47 -9.45 -11.44 -15.68
CA ALA A 47 -9.98 -10.59 -14.63
C ALA A 47 -9.12 -9.33 -14.46
N TRP A 48 -9.75 -8.18 -14.21
CA TRP A 48 -9.06 -6.90 -14.02
C TRP A 48 -8.05 -6.92 -12.86
N TYR A 49 -8.24 -7.79 -11.89
CA TYR A 49 -7.39 -7.98 -10.71
C TYR A 49 -6.33 -9.08 -10.87
N TYR A 50 -6.31 -9.80 -12.01
CA TYR A 50 -5.43 -10.96 -12.19
C TYR A 50 -3.96 -10.64 -11.93
N ASN A 51 -3.43 -9.59 -12.56
CA ASN A 51 -2.02 -9.19 -12.40
C ASN A 51 -1.71 -8.78 -10.96
N SER A 52 -2.63 -8.07 -10.31
CA SER A 52 -2.45 -7.65 -8.91
C SER A 52 -2.44 -8.84 -7.94
N VAL A 53 -3.31 -9.85 -8.16
CA VAL A 53 -3.31 -11.09 -7.38
C VAL A 53 -2.03 -11.88 -7.61
N LYS A 54 -1.60 -12.01 -8.87
CA LYS A 54 -0.34 -12.66 -9.24
C LYS A 54 0.83 -12.00 -8.52
N THR A 55 0.99 -10.68 -8.66
CA THR A 55 2.07 -9.91 -8.02
C THR A 55 2.04 -10.05 -6.49
N ALA A 56 0.89 -9.87 -5.85
CA ALA A 56 0.76 -10.02 -4.41
C ALA A 56 1.10 -11.44 -3.92
N TYR A 57 0.78 -12.46 -4.71
CA TYR A 57 1.17 -13.83 -4.42
C TYR A 57 2.69 -14.02 -4.57
N GLU A 58 3.27 -13.62 -5.69
CA GLU A 58 4.70 -13.80 -5.99
C GLU A 58 5.61 -13.09 -4.97
N LEU A 59 5.17 -11.94 -4.47
CA LEU A 59 5.85 -11.18 -3.41
C LEU A 59 5.59 -11.70 -1.98
N GLY A 60 4.81 -12.78 -1.81
CA GLY A 60 4.51 -13.31 -0.48
C GLY A 60 3.47 -12.53 0.33
N LEU A 61 2.84 -11.51 -0.27
CA LEU A 61 1.86 -10.65 0.42
C LEU A 61 0.51 -11.33 0.63
N THR A 62 0.17 -12.35 -0.16
CA THR A 62 -1.01 -13.19 0.03
C THR A 62 -0.72 -14.65 -0.27
N SER A 63 -1.42 -15.57 0.38
CA SER A 63 -1.39 -17.00 0.08
C SER A 63 -2.74 -17.54 -0.40
N GLY A 64 -3.71 -16.65 -0.67
CA GLY A 64 -5.09 -17.04 -0.94
C GLY A 64 -5.88 -17.28 0.35
N THR A 65 -7.12 -17.74 0.20
CA THR A 65 -7.97 -18.24 1.29
C THR A 65 -7.84 -19.75 1.45
N SER A 66 -7.32 -20.42 0.43
CA SER A 66 -6.88 -21.83 0.44
C SER A 66 -5.75 -22.00 -0.58
N ALA A 67 -5.25 -23.23 -0.73
CA ALA A 67 -4.23 -23.55 -1.74
C ALA A 67 -4.70 -23.27 -3.19
N THR A 68 -6.01 -23.31 -3.44
CA THR A 68 -6.60 -23.21 -4.78
C THR A 68 -7.62 -22.08 -4.95
N THR A 69 -7.87 -21.29 -3.91
CA THR A 69 -8.85 -20.20 -3.95
C THR A 69 -8.25 -18.89 -3.39
N PHE A 70 -8.58 -17.79 -4.02
CA PHE A 70 -8.24 -16.44 -3.59
C PHE A 70 -9.41 -15.71 -2.93
N SER A 71 -10.65 -16.04 -3.32
CA SER A 71 -11.91 -15.39 -2.92
C SER A 71 -11.96 -13.89 -3.26
N PRO A 72 -11.80 -13.48 -4.55
CA PRO A 72 -11.62 -12.09 -4.94
C PRO A 72 -12.77 -11.16 -4.55
N LYS A 73 -13.99 -11.68 -4.47
CA LYS A 73 -15.22 -10.93 -4.14
C LYS A 73 -15.52 -10.86 -2.64
N LYS A 74 -14.80 -11.65 -1.81
CA LYS A 74 -14.97 -11.62 -0.35
C LYS A 74 -14.44 -10.30 0.18
N SER A 75 -15.19 -9.64 1.07
CA SER A 75 -14.71 -8.50 1.84
C SER A 75 -13.60 -8.93 2.80
N VAL A 76 -12.60 -8.08 2.98
CA VAL A 76 -11.57 -8.28 4.00
C VAL A 76 -12.14 -7.95 5.38
N ASN A 77 -11.58 -8.57 6.40
CA ASN A 77 -11.80 -8.26 7.80
C ASN A 77 -10.52 -7.71 8.42
N VAL A 78 -10.60 -7.25 9.67
CA VAL A 78 -9.45 -6.64 10.38
C VAL A 78 -8.25 -7.56 10.42
N ASN A 79 -8.42 -8.87 10.68
CA ASN A 79 -7.32 -9.84 10.68
C ASN A 79 -6.62 -9.96 9.31
N GLU A 80 -7.40 -9.95 8.24
CA GLU A 80 -6.86 -10.02 6.88
C GLU A 80 -6.12 -8.72 6.51
N THR A 81 -6.65 -7.55 6.90
CA THR A 81 -5.97 -6.25 6.71
C THR A 81 -4.67 -6.17 7.51
N THR A 82 -4.70 -6.56 8.79
CA THR A 82 -3.51 -6.64 9.64
C THR A 82 -2.43 -7.52 9.02
N ALA A 83 -2.82 -8.67 8.46
CA ALA A 83 -1.86 -9.55 7.79
C ALA A 83 -1.27 -8.94 6.51
N PHE A 84 -2.03 -8.17 5.73
CA PHE A 84 -1.50 -7.43 4.59
C PHE A 84 -0.55 -6.31 5.02
N LEU A 85 -0.96 -5.50 5.99
CA LEU A 85 -0.16 -4.42 6.59
C LEU A 85 1.19 -4.95 7.09
N ALA A 86 1.17 -5.99 7.94
CA ALA A 86 2.36 -6.59 8.50
C ALA A 86 3.31 -7.13 7.40
N ARG A 87 2.78 -7.83 6.40
CA ARG A 87 3.59 -8.40 5.31
C ARG A 87 4.23 -7.31 4.44
N ILE A 88 3.50 -6.25 4.10
CA ILE A 88 4.06 -5.13 3.32
C ILE A 88 5.19 -4.49 4.10
N HIS A 89 4.95 -4.15 5.37
CA HIS A 89 5.95 -3.53 6.24
C HIS A 89 7.16 -4.43 6.45
N ALA A 90 6.95 -5.74 6.68
CA ALA A 90 8.03 -6.70 6.88
C ALA A 90 8.90 -6.85 5.63
N VAL A 91 8.29 -7.00 4.45
CA VAL A 91 9.02 -7.11 3.18
C VAL A 91 9.84 -5.84 2.90
N TYR A 92 9.23 -4.67 3.09
CA TYR A 92 9.91 -3.38 2.89
C TYR A 92 11.14 -3.21 3.78
N ASN A 93 11.04 -3.62 5.05
CA ASN A 93 12.12 -3.46 6.04
C ASN A 93 13.07 -4.66 6.14
N GLY A 94 12.82 -5.75 5.40
CA GLY A 94 13.61 -6.98 5.50
C GLY A 94 13.41 -7.73 6.82
N ASN A 95 12.25 -7.55 7.49
CA ASN A 95 11.92 -8.17 8.76
C ASN A 95 11.25 -9.53 8.56
N GLU A 96 11.38 -10.42 9.54
CA GLU A 96 10.63 -11.68 9.61
C GLU A 96 9.40 -11.53 10.51
N ILE A 97 8.28 -12.14 10.09
CA ILE A 97 7.08 -12.26 10.91
C ILE A 97 7.10 -13.63 11.58
N THR A 98 7.47 -13.63 12.85
CA THR A 98 7.51 -14.83 13.69
C THR A 98 6.25 -14.92 14.56
N GLY A 99 5.88 -16.11 15.04
CA GLY A 99 4.73 -16.29 15.92
C GLY A 99 4.80 -17.60 16.70
N GLN A 100 3.97 -17.71 17.72
CA GLN A 100 3.87 -18.91 18.55
C GLN A 100 3.18 -20.04 17.78
N PRO A 101 3.65 -21.30 17.89
CA PRO A 101 3.11 -22.43 17.15
C PRO A 101 1.61 -22.70 17.37
N ASP A 102 1.11 -22.41 18.57
CA ASP A 102 -0.27 -22.71 18.99
C ASP A 102 -1.22 -21.50 18.90
N ALA A 103 -0.74 -20.38 18.39
CA ALA A 103 -1.53 -19.16 18.25
C ALA A 103 -2.47 -19.23 17.04
N SER A 104 -3.51 -18.39 17.04
CA SER A 104 -4.35 -18.23 15.84
C SER A 104 -3.51 -17.78 14.64
N TRP A 105 -3.98 -18.04 13.41
CA TRP A 105 -3.25 -17.68 12.20
C TRP A 105 -2.91 -16.19 12.10
N SER A 106 -3.71 -15.32 12.74
CA SER A 106 -3.57 -13.86 12.72
C SER A 106 -2.69 -13.30 13.83
N SER A 107 -2.53 -14.01 14.97
CA SER A 107 -1.82 -13.52 16.16
C SER A 107 -0.45 -12.97 15.84
N LYS A 108 0.37 -13.68 15.08
CA LYS A 108 1.72 -13.24 14.70
C LYS A 108 1.75 -11.91 13.92
N TYR A 109 0.68 -11.57 13.20
CA TYR A 109 0.59 -10.31 12.47
C TYR A 109 0.22 -9.16 13.41
N TYR A 110 -0.63 -9.42 14.41
CA TYR A 110 -0.92 -8.47 15.47
C TYR A 110 0.33 -8.17 16.31
N ASP A 111 1.04 -9.22 16.74
CA ASP A 111 2.29 -9.08 17.49
C ASP A 111 3.29 -8.23 16.70
N TYR A 112 3.50 -8.56 15.41
CA TYR A 112 4.38 -7.82 14.53
C TYR A 112 3.97 -6.34 14.40
N VAL A 113 2.69 -6.06 14.16
CA VAL A 113 2.20 -4.68 14.00
C VAL A 113 2.34 -3.89 15.28
N THR A 114 2.08 -4.50 16.44
CA THR A 114 2.26 -3.87 17.76
C THR A 114 3.71 -3.48 18.00
N ASP A 115 4.66 -4.29 17.56
CA ASP A 115 6.08 -4.06 17.77
C ASP A 115 6.68 -3.00 16.83
N PHE A 116 6.19 -2.91 15.59
CA PHE A 116 6.83 -2.13 14.53
C PHE A 116 5.97 -1.00 13.95
N ILE A 117 4.66 -1.02 14.19
CA ILE A 117 3.73 -0.03 13.65
C ILE A 117 2.88 0.50 14.81
N ASP A 118 2.72 1.83 14.87
CA ASP A 118 1.82 2.42 15.87
C ASP A 118 0.39 1.91 15.66
N SER A 119 -0.05 1.07 16.61
CA SER A 119 -1.30 0.31 16.53
C SER A 119 -2.51 1.06 17.10
N GLY A 120 -2.41 2.37 17.35
CA GLY A 120 -3.46 3.16 18.03
C GLY A 120 -4.87 3.06 17.44
N TYR A 121 -5.05 2.25 16.40
CA TYR A 121 -6.33 1.99 15.72
C TYR A 121 -6.54 0.51 15.35
N MET A 122 -5.80 -0.40 15.93
CA MET A 122 -6.10 -1.82 15.78
C MET A 122 -7.29 -2.10 16.70
N GLY A 123 -8.41 -2.51 16.11
CA GLY A 123 -9.64 -2.80 16.85
C GLY A 123 -9.39 -3.67 18.09
N ASP A 124 -10.20 -3.51 19.10
CA ASP A 124 -10.11 -4.19 20.40
C ASP A 124 -10.31 -5.72 20.35
N GLY A 125 -10.15 -6.34 19.20
CA GLY A 125 -10.33 -7.79 18.96
C GLY A 125 -11.79 -8.26 18.89
N LEU A 126 -12.75 -7.43 19.23
CA LEU A 126 -14.17 -7.81 19.23
C LEU A 126 -14.78 -7.85 17.81
N TYR A 127 -14.17 -7.19 16.85
CA TYR A 127 -14.66 -7.07 15.47
C TYR A 127 -13.80 -7.80 14.44
N GLU A 128 -12.90 -8.67 14.87
CA GLU A 128 -11.90 -9.33 14.02
C GLU A 128 -12.48 -10.06 12.79
N LEU A 129 -13.70 -10.56 12.88
CA LEU A 129 -14.37 -11.30 11.80
C LEU A 129 -15.35 -10.45 10.99
N ALA A 130 -15.67 -9.24 11.44
CA ALA A 130 -16.53 -8.32 10.69
C ALA A 130 -15.78 -7.79 9.45
N ALA A 131 -16.54 -7.49 8.41
CA ALA A 131 -15.99 -6.81 7.25
C ALA A 131 -15.57 -5.39 7.65
N GLU A 132 -14.33 -5.03 7.32
CA GLU A 132 -13.74 -3.77 7.70
C GLU A 132 -14.23 -2.63 6.81
N PRO A 133 -14.61 -1.46 7.37
CA PRO A 133 -14.98 -0.31 6.58
C PRO A 133 -13.77 0.25 5.81
N ARG A 134 -14.02 0.76 4.60
CA ARG A 134 -12.99 1.24 3.67
C ARG A 134 -12.10 2.34 4.25
N TRP A 135 -12.64 3.21 5.11
CA TRP A 135 -11.84 4.27 5.74
C TRP A 135 -10.81 3.69 6.70
N GLU A 136 -11.19 2.69 7.49
CA GLU A 136 -10.31 2.04 8.46
C GLU A 136 -9.22 1.23 7.76
N PHE A 137 -9.60 0.41 6.76
CA PHE A 137 -8.68 -0.30 5.89
C PHE A 137 -7.64 0.65 5.26
N ALA A 138 -8.08 1.76 4.64
CA ALA A 138 -7.18 2.69 3.97
C ALA A 138 -6.24 3.40 4.96
N TYR A 139 -6.76 3.78 6.13
CA TYR A 139 -5.99 4.38 7.20
C TYR A 139 -4.89 3.43 7.73
N GLN A 140 -5.25 2.20 8.08
CA GLN A 140 -4.29 1.19 8.54
C GLN A 140 -3.22 0.93 7.47
N LEU A 141 -3.66 0.66 6.23
CA LEU A 141 -2.73 0.33 5.15
C LEU A 141 -1.76 1.47 4.82
N SER A 142 -2.17 2.73 5.02
CA SER A 142 -1.28 3.89 4.84
C SER A 142 -0.06 3.89 5.76
N LYS A 143 -0.07 3.11 6.83
CA LYS A 143 1.03 2.97 7.79
C LYS A 143 2.03 1.88 7.41
N ALA A 144 1.76 1.12 6.34
CA ALA A 144 2.61 -0.01 5.93
C ALA A 144 3.98 0.43 5.37
N LEU A 145 4.07 1.64 4.83
CA LEU A 145 5.29 2.22 4.25
C LEU A 145 5.54 3.60 4.86
N PRO A 146 6.81 4.07 4.88
CA PRO A 146 7.11 5.43 5.32
C PRO A 146 6.52 6.48 4.37
N ASP A 147 6.21 7.66 4.91
CA ASP A 147 5.53 8.73 4.17
C ASP A 147 6.26 9.17 2.89
N CYS A 148 7.60 9.05 2.85
CA CYS A 148 8.40 9.37 1.67
C CYS A 148 8.09 8.49 0.44
N GLU A 149 7.50 7.31 0.64
CA GLU A 149 7.07 6.44 -0.46
C GLU A 149 5.76 6.88 -1.10
N TYR A 150 5.00 7.77 -0.47
CA TYR A 150 3.73 8.29 -0.96
C TYR A 150 3.88 9.61 -1.73
N THR A 151 4.86 9.67 -2.65
CA THR A 151 5.09 10.84 -3.50
C THR A 151 3.82 11.27 -4.22
N GLU A 152 3.44 12.53 -4.07
CA GLU A 152 2.27 13.12 -4.73
C GLU A 152 2.46 13.23 -6.24
N ILE A 153 1.52 12.69 -7.00
CA ILE A 153 1.45 12.77 -8.47
C ILE A 153 0.14 13.42 -8.95
N ASN A 154 -0.83 13.61 -8.04
CA ASN A 154 -2.11 14.26 -8.31
C ASN A 154 -2.27 15.46 -7.38
N TYR A 155 -2.79 16.56 -7.92
CA TYR A 155 -3.19 17.72 -7.11
C TYR A 155 -4.64 17.55 -6.66
N ILE A 156 -4.85 17.27 -5.37
CA ILE A 156 -6.16 17.09 -4.73
C ILE A 156 -6.23 18.02 -3.51
N PRO A 157 -6.90 19.19 -3.62
CA PRO A 157 -7.09 20.10 -2.49
C PRO A 157 -7.89 19.47 -1.34
N ASP A 158 -7.61 19.92 -0.12
CA ASP A 158 -8.39 19.50 1.05
C ASP A 158 -9.87 19.89 0.86
N GLY A 159 -10.77 18.97 1.27
CA GLY A 159 -12.21 19.14 1.11
C GLY A 159 -12.77 18.74 -0.26
N GLN A 160 -11.93 18.39 -1.25
CA GLN A 160 -12.41 18.01 -2.58
C GLN A 160 -13.04 16.62 -2.63
N ILE A 161 -12.63 15.67 -1.77
CA ILE A 161 -13.27 14.35 -1.67
C ILE A 161 -14.62 14.51 -0.97
N PRO A 162 -15.76 14.26 -1.65
CA PRO A 162 -17.05 14.80 -1.25
C PRO A 162 -17.67 14.12 -0.01
N ASP A 163 -17.24 12.93 0.33
CA ASP A 163 -17.81 12.08 1.38
C ASP A 163 -16.81 11.74 2.49
N LEU A 164 -15.74 12.56 2.62
CA LEU A 164 -14.70 12.35 3.63
C LEU A 164 -14.53 13.61 4.53
N PRO A 165 -15.56 14.03 5.29
CA PRO A 165 -15.46 15.20 6.13
C PRO A 165 -14.60 14.94 7.39
N VAL A 166 -13.71 15.88 7.71
CA VAL A 166 -12.84 15.85 8.91
C VAL A 166 -13.67 15.75 10.21
N SER A 167 -14.84 16.39 10.24
CA SER A 167 -15.74 16.37 11.42
C SER A 167 -16.25 14.97 11.79
N GLN A 168 -16.25 14.03 10.83
CA GLN A 168 -16.73 12.68 11.05
C GLN A 168 -15.60 11.67 11.28
N TYR A 169 -14.49 11.80 10.53
CA TYR A 169 -13.40 10.80 10.53
C TYR A 169 -12.14 11.26 11.28
N GLY A 170 -12.07 12.55 11.62
CA GLY A 170 -10.89 13.13 12.24
C GLY A 170 -9.80 13.51 11.23
N TYR A 171 -8.96 14.46 11.64
CA TYR A 171 -7.94 15.05 10.77
C TYR A 171 -6.90 14.03 10.28
N ASP A 172 -6.40 13.17 11.17
CA ASP A 172 -5.36 12.21 10.83
C ASP A 172 -5.83 11.20 9.80
N VAL A 173 -7.01 10.60 10.01
CA VAL A 173 -7.60 9.63 9.06
C VAL A 173 -7.80 10.28 7.69
N VAL A 174 -8.41 11.47 7.65
CA VAL A 174 -8.69 12.19 6.40
C VAL A 174 -7.39 12.51 5.68
N ASN A 175 -6.39 13.04 6.39
CA ASN A 175 -5.10 13.39 5.81
C ASN A 175 -4.37 12.18 5.21
N ARG A 176 -4.39 11.03 5.90
CA ARG A 176 -3.82 9.78 5.40
C ARG A 176 -4.52 9.28 4.12
N ILE A 177 -5.85 9.38 4.05
CA ILE A 177 -6.59 9.01 2.84
C ILE A 177 -6.28 9.98 1.70
N TYR A 178 -6.21 11.31 1.95
CA TYR A 178 -5.78 12.29 0.95
C TYR A 178 -4.38 12.00 0.42
N MET A 179 -3.44 11.61 1.28
CA MET A 179 -2.09 11.19 0.88
C MET A 179 -2.14 10.05 -0.13
N LEU A 180 -2.98 9.03 0.09
CA LEU A 180 -3.15 7.90 -0.83
C LEU A 180 -3.78 8.33 -2.18
N TYR A 181 -4.71 9.31 -2.19
CA TYR A 181 -5.25 9.89 -3.42
C TYR A 181 -4.20 10.69 -4.17
N ARG A 182 -3.47 11.57 -3.49
CA ARG A 182 -2.40 12.38 -4.08
C ARG A 182 -1.29 11.51 -4.65
N ALA A 183 -0.97 10.42 -4.00
CA ALA A 183 -0.02 9.42 -4.50
C ALA A 183 -0.56 8.54 -5.65
N GLY A 184 -1.84 8.66 -6.04
CA GLY A 184 -2.44 7.86 -7.09
C GLY A 184 -2.70 6.38 -6.73
N ILE A 185 -2.65 6.05 -5.45
CA ILE A 185 -2.95 4.71 -4.92
C ILE A 185 -4.46 4.49 -4.84
N LEU A 186 -5.19 5.49 -4.39
CA LEU A 186 -6.64 5.58 -4.46
C LEU A 186 -7.08 6.59 -5.52
N SER A 187 -8.28 6.44 -6.08
CA SER A 187 -8.82 7.36 -7.10
C SER A 187 -10.32 7.64 -6.94
N GLY A 188 -10.96 7.06 -5.93
CA GLY A 188 -12.41 7.10 -5.76
C GLY A 188 -13.16 6.18 -6.73
N ASN A 189 -14.50 6.20 -6.63
CA ASN A 189 -15.41 5.35 -7.38
C ASN A 189 -16.03 6.06 -8.59
N ASP A 190 -15.85 7.38 -8.70
CA ASP A 190 -16.40 8.21 -9.76
C ASP A 190 -15.47 9.37 -10.11
N ALA A 191 -15.91 10.23 -11.03
CA ALA A 191 -15.15 11.40 -11.47
C ALA A 191 -15.00 12.51 -10.41
N TYR A 192 -15.79 12.47 -9.35
CA TYR A 192 -15.72 13.41 -8.22
C TYR A 192 -14.83 12.92 -7.08
N GLY A 193 -14.30 11.70 -7.21
CA GLY A 193 -13.44 11.10 -6.19
C GLY A 193 -14.19 10.54 -4.98
N THR A 194 -15.46 10.18 -5.11
CA THR A 194 -16.25 9.57 -4.03
C THR A 194 -15.52 8.37 -3.45
N PHE A 195 -15.19 8.42 -2.17
CA PHE A 195 -14.37 7.40 -1.48
C PHE A 195 -15.20 6.21 -1.00
N ALA A 196 -16.46 6.45 -0.63
CA ALA A 196 -17.39 5.48 -0.01
C ALA A 196 -16.81 4.89 1.31
N PRO A 197 -16.55 5.73 2.34
CA PRO A 197 -15.79 5.36 3.53
C PRO A 197 -16.39 4.18 4.32
N ASN A 198 -17.71 4.06 4.34
CA ASN A 198 -18.42 3.00 5.08
C ASN A 198 -18.70 1.74 4.24
N SER A 199 -18.26 1.69 2.98
CA SER A 199 -18.34 0.46 2.18
C SER A 199 -17.28 -0.54 2.61
N ASN A 200 -17.52 -1.82 2.33
CA ASN A 200 -16.50 -2.85 2.51
C ASN A 200 -15.52 -2.86 1.34
N VAL A 201 -14.31 -3.38 1.58
CA VAL A 201 -13.27 -3.55 0.56
C VAL A 201 -13.12 -5.03 0.24
N THR A 202 -13.16 -5.38 -1.04
CA THR A 202 -12.97 -6.77 -1.47
C THR A 202 -11.49 -7.12 -1.55
N ARG A 203 -11.16 -8.41 -1.45
CA ARG A 203 -9.79 -8.92 -1.57
C ARG A 203 -9.14 -8.55 -2.92
N ALA A 204 -9.93 -8.50 -4.00
CA ALA A 204 -9.44 -8.05 -5.30
C ALA A 204 -9.05 -6.57 -5.29
N GLU A 205 -9.87 -5.71 -4.68
CA GLU A 205 -9.55 -4.28 -4.52
C GLU A 205 -8.31 -4.07 -3.66
N VAL A 206 -8.17 -4.82 -2.57
CA VAL A 206 -6.97 -4.78 -1.71
C VAL A 206 -5.71 -5.05 -2.52
N THR A 207 -5.66 -6.12 -3.32
CA THR A 207 -4.45 -6.41 -4.11
C THR A 207 -4.15 -5.34 -5.15
N ALA A 208 -5.17 -4.72 -5.75
CA ALA A 208 -4.97 -3.61 -6.67
C ALA A 208 -4.45 -2.33 -5.97
N ILE A 209 -4.89 -2.07 -4.75
CA ILE A 209 -4.38 -0.97 -3.91
C ILE A 209 -2.91 -1.26 -3.54
N ILE A 210 -2.62 -2.45 -3.04
CA ILE A 210 -1.26 -2.88 -2.70
C ILE A 210 -0.33 -2.79 -3.91
N SER A 211 -0.76 -3.23 -5.09
CA SER A 211 0.06 -3.14 -6.31
C SER A 211 0.50 -1.70 -6.61
N ARG A 212 -0.39 -0.71 -6.40
CA ARG A 212 -0.04 0.71 -6.58
C ARG A 212 0.82 1.27 -5.44
N MET A 213 0.74 0.69 -4.26
CA MET A 213 1.62 1.07 -3.15
C MET A 213 3.07 0.69 -3.43
N ILE A 214 3.29 -0.55 -3.88
CA ILE A 214 4.62 -1.14 -4.05
C ILE A 214 5.23 -0.96 -5.45
N ASP A 215 4.42 -0.56 -6.43
CA ASP A 215 4.84 -0.28 -7.81
C ASP A 215 4.38 1.13 -8.24
N PRO A 216 5.25 2.14 -8.14
CA PRO A 216 4.93 3.50 -8.56
C PRO A 216 4.44 3.62 -10.01
N ALA A 217 4.83 2.71 -10.91
CA ALA A 217 4.38 2.74 -12.30
C ALA A 217 2.88 2.39 -12.48
N GLN A 218 2.26 1.73 -11.48
CA GLN A 218 0.83 1.41 -11.49
C GLN A 218 -0.04 2.49 -10.85
N ARG A 219 0.56 3.54 -10.29
CA ARG A 219 -0.16 4.65 -9.68
C ARG A 219 -0.96 5.41 -10.74
N LYS A 220 -2.14 5.87 -10.36
CA LYS A 220 -3.07 6.53 -11.28
C LYS A 220 -2.86 8.04 -11.28
N THR A 221 -2.69 8.63 -12.45
CA THR A 221 -2.78 10.07 -12.65
C THR A 221 -4.20 10.43 -13.07
N PHE A 222 -4.83 11.36 -12.36
CA PHE A 222 -6.20 11.82 -12.61
C PHE A 222 -6.45 13.22 -12.06
N THR A 223 -7.57 13.82 -12.47
CA THR A 223 -8.09 15.07 -11.92
C THR A 223 -9.53 14.84 -11.51
N LEU A 224 -9.91 15.29 -10.31
CA LEU A 224 -11.29 15.23 -9.85
C LEU A 224 -12.08 16.39 -10.42
N LYS A 225 -13.36 16.13 -10.69
CA LYS A 225 -14.32 17.19 -11.06
C LYS A 225 -14.86 17.87 -9.82
N ASP A 226 -15.15 19.15 -9.92
CA ASP A 226 -15.90 19.86 -8.90
C ASP A 226 -17.37 19.41 -8.90
N LYS A 227 -17.97 19.35 -7.70
CA LYS A 227 -19.41 19.06 -7.54
C LYS A 227 -20.24 20.30 -7.65
#